data_da3d5615c84705687e85283f50b23d6e
#
_entry.id   da3d5615c84705687e85283f50b23d6e
#
_cell.length_a   1.000
_cell.length_b   1.000
_cell.length_c   1.000
_cell.angle_alpha   90.00
_cell.angle_beta   90.00
_cell.angle_gamma   90.00
#
_symmetry.space_group_name_H-M   'P 1'
#
loop_
_entity.id
_entity.type
_entity.pdbx_description
1 polymer ?
#
loop_
_entity_poly.entity_id
_entity_poly.type
_entity_poly.pdbx_seq_one_letter_code
_entity_poly.pdbx_strand_id
1 'polypeptide(L)'
;VTNTELESFILEINLIKKYNPKYNILLKDDKSYPYIEYTRKPFPALKVVRYLKVKKHKDKLLFGPFVNAYAARRIVNLINRLYPLKKCEGMPKEVCLYYHIHECLGYCTKQINSEEILNMESEIISFLKGNEDIIKNKLKEKIEYYSENLNYELALELKKELDYMTIVLEKQKVELSSKENLDVVNYVFKNGYLSIEILFIRNGKLIGNYNEIEVVTDDYINELEYYLALFYNKKEIPKEIIIPDEFDEKV
;
A
#
# COMPACT_ATOMS: atom_id res chain seq x y z
N VAL A 1 25.61 30.69 -4.22
CA VAL A 1 26.54 30.18 -3.21
C VAL A 1 25.75 30.05 -1.93
N THR A 2 25.74 28.87 -1.34
CA THR A 2 25.10 28.56 -0.06
C THR A 2 26.14 28.61 1.06
N ASN A 3 25.72 28.85 2.30
CA ASN A 3 26.65 28.99 3.43
C ASN A 3 26.95 27.65 4.09
N THR A 4 26.10 26.64 3.88
CA THR A 4 26.26 25.30 4.46
C THR A 4 26.04 24.25 3.38
N GLU A 5 26.62 23.08 3.58
CA GLU A 5 26.45 21.92 2.71
C GLU A 5 24.98 21.47 2.66
N LEU A 6 24.28 21.45 3.79
CA LEU A 6 22.85 21.16 3.89
C LEU A 6 22.01 22.13 3.02
N GLU A 7 22.30 23.45 3.06
CA GLU A 7 21.62 24.42 2.20
C GLU A 7 21.88 24.16 0.72
N SER A 8 23.09 23.72 0.34
CA SER A 8 23.42 23.40 -1.05
C SER A 8 22.60 22.21 -1.53
N PHE A 9 22.45 21.19 -0.73
CA PHE A 9 21.64 20.01 -1.04
C PHE A 9 20.13 20.33 -1.15
N ILE A 10 19.60 21.11 -0.23
CA ILE A 10 18.21 21.58 -0.31
C ILE A 10 17.99 22.41 -1.59
N LEU A 11 18.94 23.27 -1.92
CA LEU A 11 18.88 24.07 -3.16
C LEU A 11 18.93 23.17 -4.39
N GLU A 12 19.83 22.18 -4.43
CA GLU A 12 19.92 21.21 -5.52
C GLU A 12 18.60 20.46 -5.73
N ILE A 13 18.00 19.93 -4.66
CA ILE A 13 16.70 19.25 -4.71
C ILE A 13 15.63 20.17 -5.31
N ASN A 14 15.56 21.41 -4.82
CA ASN A 14 14.60 22.38 -5.30
C ASN A 14 14.81 22.73 -6.79
N LEU A 15 16.06 22.85 -7.22
CA LEU A 15 16.40 23.11 -8.61
C LEU A 15 16.09 21.90 -9.52
N ILE A 16 16.38 20.68 -9.07
CA ILE A 16 16.05 19.45 -9.79
C ILE A 16 14.52 19.33 -9.93
N LYS A 17 13.75 19.60 -8.89
CA LYS A 17 12.28 19.62 -8.95
C LYS A 17 11.75 20.69 -9.90
N LYS A 18 12.34 21.89 -9.85
CA LYS A 18 11.91 23.03 -10.67
C LYS A 18 12.23 22.87 -12.15
N TYR A 19 13.41 22.37 -12.47
CA TYR A 19 13.91 22.33 -13.87
C TYR A 19 13.84 20.93 -14.49
N ASN A 20 13.58 19.88 -13.70
CA ASN A 20 13.46 18.48 -14.12
C ASN A 20 14.56 18.06 -15.13
N PRO A 21 15.87 18.21 -14.81
CA PRO A 21 16.96 18.02 -15.75
C PRO A 21 17.00 16.59 -16.30
N LYS A 22 17.31 16.45 -17.59
CA LYS A 22 17.15 15.21 -18.35
C LYS A 22 17.97 14.03 -17.82
N TYR A 23 19.12 14.28 -17.22
CA TYR A 23 20.09 13.26 -16.82
C TYR A 23 20.14 12.95 -15.33
N ASN A 24 19.36 13.62 -14.49
CA ASN A 24 19.22 13.27 -13.07
C ASN A 24 18.25 12.12 -12.89
N ILE A 25 18.76 10.91 -12.66
CA ILE A 25 17.93 9.69 -12.56
C ILE A 25 17.40 9.49 -11.14
N LEU A 26 18.25 9.68 -10.12
CA LEU A 26 17.95 9.36 -8.71
C LEU A 26 16.83 10.23 -8.08
N LEU A 27 16.75 11.49 -8.43
CA LEU A 27 15.79 12.44 -7.84
C LEU A 27 14.49 12.60 -8.64
N LYS A 28 14.32 11.86 -9.75
CA LYS A 28 13.14 11.89 -10.61
C LYS A 28 12.10 10.82 -10.34
N ASP A 29 12.42 9.82 -9.51
CA ASP A 29 11.50 8.72 -9.27
C ASP A 29 10.38 9.14 -8.30
N ASP A 30 9.36 9.81 -8.87
CA ASP A 30 8.12 10.19 -8.18
C ASP A 30 7.18 9.00 -7.92
N LYS A 31 7.70 7.77 -7.80
CA LYS A 31 6.87 6.60 -7.51
C LYS A 31 6.31 6.70 -6.11
N SER A 32 5.14 7.31 -5.99
CA SER A 32 4.35 7.26 -4.77
C SER A 32 3.98 5.81 -4.43
N TYR A 33 3.87 5.50 -3.14
CA TYR A 33 3.40 4.20 -2.70
C TYR A 33 2.03 3.87 -3.26
N PRO A 34 1.75 2.61 -3.58
CA PRO A 34 0.42 2.17 -3.95
C PRO A 34 -0.52 2.16 -2.74
N TYR A 35 -1.75 2.59 -2.97
CA TYR A 35 -2.88 2.52 -2.05
C TYR A 35 -3.96 1.66 -2.66
N ILE A 36 -4.78 1.06 -1.84
CA ILE A 36 -6.04 0.45 -2.25
C ILE A 36 -7.14 1.48 -2.02
N GLU A 37 -7.81 1.90 -3.11
CA GLU A 37 -8.95 2.81 -3.08
C GLU A 37 -10.23 2.00 -3.15
N TYR A 38 -11.08 2.12 -2.12
CA TYR A 38 -12.47 1.69 -2.15
C TYR A 38 -13.35 2.89 -2.47
N THR A 39 -14.09 2.82 -3.57
CA THR A 39 -15.04 3.84 -4.01
C THR A 39 -16.45 3.41 -3.60
N ARG A 40 -17.19 4.30 -2.90
CA ARG A 40 -18.59 4.08 -2.49
C ARG A 40 -19.58 4.45 -3.57
N LYS A 41 -19.37 5.61 -4.16
CA LYS A 41 -20.29 6.20 -5.14
C LYS A 41 -19.62 6.46 -6.45
N PRO A 42 -20.35 6.33 -7.57
CA PRO A 42 -21.76 5.93 -7.66
C PRO A 42 -22.01 4.46 -7.35
N PHE A 43 -21.00 3.59 -7.44
CA PHE A 43 -21.08 2.15 -7.18
C PHE A 43 -19.82 1.64 -6.50
N PRO A 44 -19.92 0.59 -5.65
CA PRO A 44 -18.79 0.05 -4.94
C PRO A 44 -17.77 -0.55 -5.92
N ALA A 45 -16.55 -0.05 -5.84
CA ALA A 45 -15.42 -0.51 -6.66
C ALA A 45 -14.11 -0.48 -5.87
N LEU A 46 -13.19 -1.37 -6.19
CA LEU A 46 -11.89 -1.47 -5.55
C LEU A 46 -10.78 -1.47 -6.60
N LYS A 47 -9.77 -0.64 -6.41
CA LYS A 47 -8.62 -0.56 -7.32
C LYS A 47 -7.35 -0.15 -6.59
N VAL A 48 -6.20 -0.45 -7.21
CA VAL A 48 -4.91 0.08 -6.77
C VAL A 48 -4.67 1.43 -7.42
N VAL A 49 -4.31 2.41 -6.60
CA VAL A 49 -4.04 3.79 -7.05
C VAL A 49 -2.69 4.26 -6.49
N ARG A 50 -2.12 5.27 -7.14
CA ARG A 50 -0.95 5.98 -6.64
C ARG A 50 -1.27 7.47 -6.63
N TYR A 51 -1.08 8.10 -5.49
CA TYR A 51 -1.30 9.53 -5.32
C TYR A 51 -0.02 10.21 -4.86
N LEU A 52 0.36 11.29 -5.50
CA LEU A 52 1.45 12.17 -5.03
C LEU A 52 1.04 12.91 -3.75
N LYS A 53 -0.25 13.23 -3.64
CA LYS A 53 -0.84 13.83 -2.43
C LYS A 53 -2.21 13.19 -2.17
N VAL A 54 -2.36 12.61 -1.01
CA VAL A 54 -3.63 12.00 -0.58
C VAL A 54 -4.63 13.10 -0.23
N LYS A 55 -5.70 13.22 -1.02
CA LYS A 55 -6.85 14.07 -0.71
C LYS A 55 -7.98 13.24 -0.12
N LYS A 56 -8.52 13.64 1.02
CA LYS A 56 -9.70 13.00 1.60
C LYS A 56 -10.93 13.31 0.75
N HIS A 57 -11.61 12.27 0.29
CA HIS A 57 -12.89 12.35 -0.40
C HIS A 57 -13.95 11.60 0.40
N LYS A 58 -15.17 12.17 0.50
CA LYS A 58 -16.29 11.55 1.25
C LYS A 58 -16.67 10.15 0.72
N ASP A 59 -16.60 9.97 -0.59
CA ASP A 59 -17.06 8.76 -1.26
C ASP A 59 -15.91 7.77 -1.59
N LYS A 60 -14.70 8.02 -1.07
CA LYS A 60 -13.52 7.20 -1.31
C LYS A 60 -12.78 6.96 -0.02
N LEU A 61 -12.45 5.71 0.22
CA LEU A 61 -11.59 5.29 1.32
C LEU A 61 -10.25 4.81 0.75
N LEU A 62 -9.16 5.24 1.36
CA LEU A 62 -7.82 4.83 1.01
C LEU A 62 -7.23 3.97 2.11
N PHE A 63 -6.64 2.85 1.73
CA PHE A 63 -5.96 1.91 2.60
C PHE A 63 -4.52 1.74 2.15
N GLY A 64 -3.59 1.74 3.06
CA GLY A 64 -2.16 1.70 2.81
C GLY A 64 -1.44 2.86 3.52
N PRO A 65 -0.23 3.23 3.14
CA PRO A 65 0.47 2.80 1.92
C PRO A 65 0.93 1.34 1.92
N PHE A 66 0.97 0.72 0.74
CA PHE A 66 1.57 -0.61 0.56
C PHE A 66 2.98 -0.45 -0.01
N VAL A 67 3.94 -1.19 0.52
CA VAL A 67 5.32 -1.14 0.02
C VAL A 67 5.43 -1.77 -1.36
N ASN A 68 4.67 -2.83 -1.61
CA ASN A 68 4.71 -3.58 -2.85
C ASN A 68 3.38 -3.48 -3.60
N ALA A 69 3.43 -2.88 -4.82
CA ALA A 69 2.27 -2.80 -5.70
C ALA A 69 1.71 -4.18 -6.13
N TYR A 70 2.55 -5.20 -6.19
CA TYR A 70 2.14 -6.56 -6.49
C TYR A 70 1.25 -7.12 -5.37
N ALA A 71 1.65 -6.96 -4.12
CA ALA A 71 0.84 -7.36 -2.97
C ALA A 71 -0.51 -6.63 -2.93
N ALA A 72 -0.52 -5.31 -3.15
CA ALA A 72 -1.75 -4.54 -3.23
C ALA A 72 -2.70 -5.02 -4.35
N ARG A 73 -2.15 -5.33 -5.54
CA ARG A 73 -2.93 -5.88 -6.66
C ARG A 73 -3.51 -7.26 -6.34
N ARG A 74 -2.74 -8.14 -5.69
CA ARG A 74 -3.24 -9.46 -5.28
C ARG A 74 -4.41 -9.34 -4.31
N ILE A 75 -4.31 -8.45 -3.32
CA ILE A 75 -5.41 -8.18 -2.38
C ILE A 75 -6.65 -7.68 -3.13
N VAL A 76 -6.50 -6.73 -4.03
CA VAL A 76 -7.61 -6.21 -4.84
C VAL A 76 -8.23 -7.31 -5.71
N ASN A 77 -7.42 -8.15 -6.36
CA ASN A 77 -7.91 -9.26 -7.17
C ASN A 77 -8.67 -10.29 -6.32
N LEU A 78 -8.15 -10.63 -5.14
CA LEU A 78 -8.80 -11.54 -4.21
C LEU A 78 -10.17 -11.01 -3.78
N ILE A 79 -10.24 -9.76 -3.33
CA ILE A 79 -11.51 -9.14 -2.92
C ILE A 79 -12.50 -9.09 -4.10
N ASN A 80 -12.05 -8.75 -5.30
CA ASN A 80 -12.88 -8.71 -6.50
C ASN A 80 -13.41 -10.09 -6.93
N ARG A 81 -12.75 -11.19 -6.55
CA ARG A 81 -13.24 -12.57 -6.73
C ARG A 81 -14.26 -12.97 -5.67
N LEU A 82 -14.10 -12.48 -4.44
CA LEU A 82 -14.97 -12.80 -3.32
C LEU A 82 -16.26 -11.99 -3.29
N TYR A 83 -16.19 -10.75 -3.75
CA TYR A 83 -17.30 -9.79 -3.72
C TYR A 83 -17.64 -9.32 -5.12
N PRO A 84 -18.93 -9.31 -5.48
CA PRO A 84 -19.40 -8.90 -6.79
C PRO A 84 -19.42 -7.39 -6.96
N LEU A 85 -18.24 -6.74 -6.85
CA LEU A 85 -18.06 -5.31 -7.01
C LEU A 85 -18.14 -4.87 -8.48
N LYS A 86 -18.31 -3.57 -8.71
CA LYS A 86 -18.24 -2.99 -10.06
C LYS A 86 -16.79 -3.04 -10.59
N LYS A 87 -16.59 -3.74 -11.71
CA LYS A 87 -15.26 -3.93 -12.34
C LYS A 87 -15.11 -3.18 -13.67
N CYS A 88 -16.22 -2.90 -14.34
CA CYS A 88 -16.21 -2.25 -15.65
C CYS A 88 -15.99 -0.74 -15.55
N GLU A 89 -15.39 -0.15 -16.58
CA GLU A 89 -15.38 1.29 -16.80
C GLU A 89 -16.70 1.73 -17.45
N GLY A 90 -17.24 2.87 -17.02
CA GLY A 90 -18.49 3.40 -17.56
C GLY A 90 -19.77 2.69 -17.06
N MET A 91 -20.86 2.87 -17.81
CA MET A 91 -22.20 2.34 -17.52
C MET A 91 -22.77 1.72 -18.81
N PRO A 92 -22.50 0.46 -19.11
CA PRO A 92 -23.08 -0.22 -20.25
C PRO A 92 -24.62 -0.32 -20.13
N LYS A 93 -25.30 -0.36 -21.25
CA LYS A 93 -26.77 -0.46 -21.30
C LYS A 93 -27.29 -1.86 -21.00
N GLU A 94 -26.43 -2.86 -21.09
CA GLU A 94 -26.71 -4.27 -20.86
C GLU A 94 -25.74 -4.85 -19.84
N VAL A 95 -26.13 -5.94 -19.18
CA VAL A 95 -25.26 -6.68 -18.28
C VAL A 95 -24.10 -7.32 -19.05
N CYS A 96 -22.93 -7.25 -18.48
CA CYS A 96 -21.71 -7.77 -19.10
C CYS A 96 -21.36 -9.18 -18.56
N LEU A 97 -20.28 -9.76 -19.10
CA LEU A 97 -19.77 -11.07 -18.68
C LEU A 97 -19.64 -11.21 -17.17
N TYR A 98 -19.14 -10.18 -16.46
CA TYR A 98 -18.96 -10.23 -15.01
C TYR A 98 -20.26 -10.47 -14.24
N TYR A 99 -21.39 -10.02 -14.76
CA TYR A 99 -22.71 -10.33 -14.18
C TYR A 99 -23.05 -11.82 -14.36
N HIS A 100 -22.85 -12.36 -15.55
CA HIS A 100 -23.19 -13.74 -15.87
C HIS A 100 -22.33 -14.76 -15.13
N ILE A 101 -21.08 -14.41 -14.81
CA ILE A 101 -20.20 -15.25 -13.99
C ILE A 101 -20.27 -14.94 -12.48
N HIS A 102 -21.31 -14.20 -12.05
CA HIS A 102 -21.57 -13.81 -10.65
C HIS A 102 -20.44 -13.01 -9.98
N GLU A 103 -19.61 -12.33 -10.73
CA GLU A 103 -18.55 -11.47 -10.24
C GLU A 103 -18.94 -9.97 -10.17
N CYS A 104 -20.16 -9.62 -10.54
CA CYS A 104 -20.73 -8.27 -10.44
C CYS A 104 -22.25 -8.37 -10.25
N LEU A 105 -22.83 -7.52 -9.43
CA LEU A 105 -24.29 -7.50 -9.20
C LEU A 105 -25.08 -6.86 -10.35
N GLY A 106 -24.41 -6.35 -11.40
CA GLY A 106 -25.09 -5.69 -12.53
C GLY A 106 -25.48 -4.25 -12.23
N TYR A 107 -24.64 -3.50 -11.54
CA TYR A 107 -24.86 -2.10 -11.15
C TYR A 107 -25.29 -1.17 -12.27
N CYS A 108 -25.02 -1.55 -13.53
CA CYS A 108 -25.38 -0.76 -14.71
C CYS A 108 -26.87 -0.81 -15.06
N THR A 109 -27.56 -1.91 -14.75
CA THR A 109 -28.95 -2.16 -15.20
C THR A 109 -29.87 -2.66 -14.10
N LYS A 110 -29.33 -3.16 -12.99
CA LYS A 110 -30.11 -3.75 -11.90
C LYS A 110 -30.24 -2.79 -10.72
N GLN A 111 -31.41 -2.82 -10.09
CA GLN A 111 -31.56 -2.22 -8.75
C GLN A 111 -31.04 -3.22 -7.72
N ILE A 112 -30.07 -2.76 -6.92
CA ILE A 112 -29.40 -3.60 -5.94
C ILE A 112 -29.82 -3.16 -4.55
N ASN A 113 -30.02 -4.13 -3.66
CA ASN A 113 -30.37 -3.85 -2.28
C ASN A 113 -29.23 -3.08 -1.58
N SER A 114 -29.54 -1.93 -1.02
CA SER A 114 -28.60 -1.09 -0.29
C SER A 114 -27.99 -1.79 0.92
N GLU A 115 -28.74 -2.67 1.57
CA GLU A 115 -28.26 -3.45 2.72
C GLU A 115 -27.17 -4.44 2.32
N GLU A 116 -27.33 -5.11 1.17
CA GLU A 116 -26.31 -6.02 0.63
C GLU A 116 -25.00 -5.27 0.35
N ILE A 117 -25.09 -4.07 -0.24
CA ILE A 117 -23.91 -3.22 -0.52
C ILE A 117 -23.22 -2.81 0.80
N LEU A 118 -23.99 -2.42 1.82
CA LEU A 118 -23.45 -2.00 3.12
C LEU A 118 -22.77 -3.16 3.85
N ASN A 119 -23.35 -4.36 3.81
CA ASN A 119 -22.75 -5.56 4.38
C ASN A 119 -21.41 -5.90 3.71
N MET A 120 -21.37 -5.93 2.37
CA MET A 120 -20.12 -6.14 1.62
C MET A 120 -19.08 -5.07 1.94
N GLU A 121 -19.48 -3.80 2.02
CA GLU A 121 -18.58 -2.70 2.38
C GLU A 121 -17.97 -2.91 3.75
N SER A 122 -18.80 -3.24 4.76
CA SER A 122 -18.35 -3.43 6.13
C SER A 122 -17.31 -4.56 6.25
N GLU A 123 -17.53 -5.67 5.56
CA GLU A 123 -16.60 -6.81 5.53
C GLU A 123 -15.28 -6.47 4.84
N ILE A 124 -15.33 -5.80 3.68
CA ILE A 124 -14.15 -5.38 2.93
C ILE A 124 -13.34 -4.37 3.75
N ILE A 125 -13.99 -3.38 4.36
CA ILE A 125 -13.32 -2.39 5.20
C ILE A 125 -12.70 -3.05 6.43
N SER A 126 -13.40 -3.98 7.08
CA SER A 126 -12.90 -4.74 8.22
C SER A 126 -11.63 -5.50 7.86
N PHE A 127 -11.63 -6.19 6.73
CA PHE A 127 -10.47 -6.89 6.22
C PHE A 127 -9.29 -5.94 5.93
N LEU A 128 -9.52 -4.84 5.19
CA LEU A 128 -8.48 -3.86 4.86
C LEU A 128 -7.93 -3.12 6.09
N LYS A 129 -8.64 -3.17 7.22
CA LYS A 129 -8.18 -2.71 8.54
C LYS A 129 -7.43 -3.77 9.34
N GLY A 130 -7.30 -4.99 8.81
CA GLY A 130 -6.52 -6.07 9.39
C GLY A 130 -7.31 -7.19 10.06
N ASN A 131 -8.64 -7.24 9.93
CA ASN A 131 -9.43 -8.39 10.37
C ASN A 131 -9.50 -9.43 9.25
N GLU A 132 -8.70 -10.47 9.37
CA GLU A 132 -8.50 -11.48 8.33
C GLU A 132 -9.55 -12.59 8.37
N ASP A 133 -10.19 -12.79 9.52
CA ASP A 133 -11.02 -13.96 9.76
C ASP A 133 -12.22 -14.04 8.81
N ILE A 134 -12.82 -12.89 8.49
CA ILE A 134 -13.98 -12.81 7.59
C ILE A 134 -13.62 -13.35 6.20
N ILE A 135 -12.49 -12.89 5.65
CA ILE A 135 -12.05 -13.31 4.30
C ILE A 135 -11.56 -14.77 4.32
N LYS A 136 -10.86 -15.18 5.39
CA LYS A 136 -10.43 -16.59 5.54
C LYS A 136 -11.62 -17.54 5.56
N ASN A 137 -12.67 -17.20 6.29
CA ASN A 137 -13.87 -18.02 6.36
C ASN A 137 -14.61 -18.07 5.01
N LYS A 138 -14.80 -16.93 4.35
CA LYS A 138 -15.39 -16.90 3.00
C LYS A 138 -14.57 -17.68 1.95
N LEU A 139 -13.24 -17.64 2.03
CA LEU A 139 -12.41 -18.46 1.16
C LEU A 139 -12.61 -19.95 1.40
N LYS A 140 -12.66 -20.38 2.68
CA LYS A 140 -12.91 -21.77 3.05
C LYS A 140 -14.27 -22.25 2.55
N GLU A 141 -15.33 -21.48 2.77
CA GLU A 141 -16.68 -21.78 2.26
C GLU A 141 -16.71 -21.93 0.73
N LYS A 142 -16.04 -21.02 0.00
CA LYS A 142 -15.96 -21.14 -1.46
C LYS A 142 -15.12 -22.33 -1.93
N ILE A 143 -14.02 -22.65 -1.24
CA ILE A 143 -13.20 -23.83 -1.55
C ILE A 143 -14.04 -25.11 -1.38
N GLU A 144 -14.78 -25.19 -0.30
CA GLU A 144 -15.68 -26.32 -0.01
C GLU A 144 -16.78 -26.45 -1.08
N TYR A 145 -17.48 -25.34 -1.36
CA TYR A 145 -18.49 -25.29 -2.42
C TYR A 145 -17.96 -25.76 -3.79
N TYR A 146 -16.78 -25.28 -4.22
CA TYR A 146 -16.21 -25.69 -5.53
C TYR A 146 -15.72 -27.13 -5.49
N SER A 147 -15.25 -27.63 -4.36
CA SER A 147 -14.83 -29.03 -4.20
C SER A 147 -16.02 -29.97 -4.27
N GLU A 148 -17.14 -29.64 -3.63
CA GLU A 148 -18.39 -30.41 -3.69
C GLU A 148 -18.99 -30.45 -5.10
N ASN A 149 -18.85 -29.35 -5.85
CA ASN A 149 -19.29 -29.25 -7.24
C ASN A 149 -18.26 -29.78 -8.25
N LEU A 150 -17.25 -30.55 -7.80
CA LEU A 150 -16.21 -31.18 -8.62
C LEU A 150 -15.36 -30.17 -9.44
N ASN A 151 -15.38 -28.88 -9.08
CA ASN A 151 -14.60 -27.85 -9.73
C ASN A 151 -13.25 -27.67 -9.00
N TYR A 152 -12.41 -28.69 -9.10
CA TYR A 152 -11.15 -28.77 -8.35
C TYR A 152 -10.12 -27.72 -8.75
N GLU A 153 -10.15 -27.22 -9.99
CA GLU A 153 -9.24 -26.18 -10.45
C GLU A 153 -9.47 -24.87 -9.72
N LEU A 154 -10.74 -24.42 -9.62
CA LEU A 154 -11.10 -23.21 -8.88
C LEU A 154 -10.88 -23.38 -7.37
N ALA A 155 -11.18 -24.54 -6.82
CA ALA A 155 -10.92 -24.85 -5.42
C ALA A 155 -9.40 -24.76 -5.11
N LEU A 156 -8.56 -25.31 -5.98
CA LEU A 156 -7.10 -25.27 -5.83
C LEU A 156 -6.55 -23.83 -5.93
N GLU A 157 -7.05 -23.03 -6.87
CA GLU A 157 -6.66 -21.62 -6.99
C GLU A 157 -6.98 -20.84 -5.71
N LEU A 158 -8.19 -20.98 -5.18
CA LEU A 158 -8.61 -20.30 -3.95
C LEU A 158 -7.82 -20.78 -2.73
N LYS A 159 -7.45 -22.07 -2.68
CA LYS A 159 -6.58 -22.62 -1.64
C LYS A 159 -5.19 -21.97 -1.69
N LYS A 160 -4.59 -21.84 -2.88
CA LYS A 160 -3.30 -21.13 -3.04
C LYS A 160 -3.37 -19.67 -2.58
N GLU A 161 -4.49 -18.99 -2.83
CA GLU A 161 -4.69 -17.62 -2.33
C GLU A 161 -4.82 -17.57 -0.80
N LEU A 162 -5.51 -18.55 -0.19
CA LEU A 162 -5.63 -18.67 1.26
C LEU A 162 -4.25 -18.93 1.91
N ASP A 163 -3.47 -19.86 1.36
CA ASP A 163 -2.12 -20.20 1.84
C ASP A 163 -1.19 -18.97 1.71
N TYR A 164 -1.25 -18.26 0.58
CA TYR A 164 -0.48 -17.03 0.39
C TYR A 164 -0.86 -15.94 1.38
N MET A 165 -2.17 -15.70 1.59
CA MET A 165 -2.64 -14.77 2.62
C MET A 165 -2.06 -15.13 3.99
N THR A 166 -2.14 -16.38 4.38
CA THR A 166 -1.67 -16.84 5.69
C THR A 166 -0.18 -16.54 5.87
N ILE A 167 0.65 -16.81 4.85
CA ILE A 167 2.10 -16.54 4.88
C ILE A 167 2.39 -15.03 4.95
N VAL A 168 1.68 -14.22 4.15
CA VAL A 168 1.89 -12.76 4.11
C VAL A 168 1.49 -12.11 5.43
N LEU A 169 0.39 -12.56 6.02
CA LEU A 169 -0.16 -12.02 7.24
C LEU A 169 0.59 -12.52 8.49
N GLU A 170 1.12 -13.74 8.48
CA GLU A 170 2.02 -14.22 9.53
C GLU A 170 3.33 -13.42 9.61
N LYS A 171 3.84 -12.93 8.50
CA LYS A 171 5.01 -12.04 8.47
C LYS A 171 4.71 -10.63 9.00
N GLN A 172 3.43 -10.25 9.12
CA GLN A 172 3.00 -8.94 9.64
C GLN A 172 2.68 -8.97 11.15
N LYS A 173 3.03 -10.03 11.87
CA LYS A 173 2.71 -10.20 13.31
C LYS A 173 3.52 -9.34 14.27
N VAL A 174 4.36 -8.44 13.82
CA VAL A 174 4.93 -7.42 14.70
C VAL A 174 3.84 -6.36 14.92
N GLU A 175 2.98 -6.61 15.90
CA GLU A 175 1.99 -5.63 16.38
C GLU A 175 2.64 -4.81 17.51
N LEU A 176 2.75 -3.51 17.30
CA LEU A 176 2.97 -2.58 18.40
C LEU A 176 1.65 -2.41 19.15
N SER A 177 1.74 -2.28 20.47
CA SER A 177 0.57 -2.06 21.35
C SER A 177 -0.18 -0.74 21.06
N SER A 178 0.44 0.19 20.35
CA SER A 178 -0.15 1.46 19.91
C SER A 178 -0.55 1.36 18.43
N LYS A 179 -1.78 1.79 18.12
CA LYS A 179 -2.26 1.92 16.71
C LYS A 179 -1.66 3.15 16.02
N GLU A 180 -0.38 3.40 16.20
CA GLU A 180 0.31 4.58 15.68
C GLU A 180 0.88 4.33 14.29
N ASN A 181 1.04 5.44 13.56
CA ASN A 181 1.72 5.47 12.28
C ASN A 181 3.11 6.05 12.53
N LEU A 182 4.11 5.21 12.44
CA LEU A 182 5.50 5.61 12.64
C LEU A 182 6.43 4.90 11.66
N ASP A 183 7.58 5.49 11.41
CA ASP A 183 8.67 4.88 10.70
C ASP A 183 9.84 4.70 11.67
N VAL A 184 10.53 3.56 11.58
CA VAL A 184 11.74 3.30 12.37
C VAL A 184 12.91 3.24 11.41
N VAL A 185 13.86 4.13 11.60
CA VAL A 185 15.09 4.20 10.82
C VAL A 185 16.22 3.58 11.62
N ASN A 186 17.00 2.73 10.98
CA ASN A 186 18.25 2.22 11.54
C ASN A 186 19.30 2.16 10.43
N TYR A 187 20.58 2.14 10.80
CA TYR A 187 21.68 2.07 9.87
C TYR A 187 22.85 1.26 10.39
N VAL A 188 23.70 0.83 9.48
CA VAL A 188 25.00 0.22 9.80
C VAL A 188 26.03 0.82 8.83
N PHE A 189 27.08 1.42 9.40
CA PHE A 189 28.24 1.87 8.63
C PHE A 189 29.40 0.89 8.84
N LYS A 190 29.95 0.39 7.73
CA LYS A 190 31.09 -0.53 7.75
C LYS A 190 31.87 -0.49 6.45
N ASN A 191 33.20 -0.35 6.54
CA ASN A 191 34.11 -0.41 5.37
C ASN A 191 33.75 0.58 4.25
N GLY A 192 33.29 1.78 4.57
CA GLY A 192 32.88 2.78 3.58
C GLY A 192 31.51 2.53 2.95
N TYR A 193 30.74 1.60 3.49
CA TYR A 193 29.34 1.34 3.07
C TYR A 193 28.39 1.72 4.19
N LEU A 194 27.40 2.55 3.88
CA LEU A 194 26.27 2.89 4.74
C LEU A 194 25.06 2.11 4.28
N SER A 195 24.60 1.18 5.09
CA SER A 195 23.32 0.47 4.87
C SER A 195 22.26 1.11 5.74
N ILE A 196 21.19 1.60 5.11
CA ILE A 196 20.07 2.27 5.77
C ILE A 196 18.85 1.36 5.65
N GLU A 197 18.14 1.13 6.74
CA GLU A 197 16.88 0.41 6.75
C GLU A 197 15.79 1.26 7.40
N ILE A 198 14.64 1.37 6.72
CA ILE A 198 13.47 2.09 7.20
C ILE A 198 12.31 1.11 7.27
N LEU A 199 11.79 0.89 8.49
CA LEU A 199 10.61 0.06 8.74
C LEU A 199 9.37 0.94 8.77
N PHE A 200 8.35 0.57 8.00
CA PHE A 200 7.09 1.30 7.94
C PHE A 200 6.04 0.64 8.81
N ILE A 201 5.59 1.34 9.84
CA ILE A 201 4.56 0.87 10.75
C ILE A 201 3.31 1.75 10.56
N ARG A 202 2.16 1.12 10.25
CA ARG A 202 0.88 1.79 10.07
C ARG A 202 -0.20 1.04 10.84
N ASN A 203 -0.96 1.79 11.65
CA ASN A 203 -1.94 1.23 12.58
C ASN A 203 -1.34 0.18 13.53
N GLY A 204 -0.09 0.37 13.97
CA GLY A 204 0.63 -0.56 14.84
C GLY A 204 1.17 -1.81 14.13
N LYS A 205 0.99 -1.96 12.82
CA LYS A 205 1.45 -3.12 12.05
C LYS A 205 2.63 -2.73 11.16
N LEU A 206 3.66 -3.59 11.14
CA LEU A 206 4.76 -3.47 10.19
C LEU A 206 4.22 -3.79 8.78
N ILE A 207 4.12 -2.78 7.93
CA ILE A 207 3.61 -2.93 6.56
C ILE A 207 4.71 -3.20 5.54
N GLY A 208 5.98 -2.98 5.89
CA GLY A 208 7.14 -3.27 5.05
C GLY A 208 8.39 -2.54 5.50
N ASN A 209 9.46 -2.74 4.74
CA ASN A 209 10.73 -2.08 4.93
C ASN A 209 11.27 -1.51 3.62
N TYR A 210 12.19 -0.58 3.74
CA TYR A 210 13.01 -0.05 2.67
C TYR A 210 14.47 -0.18 3.09
N ASN A 211 15.30 -0.72 2.21
CA ASN A 211 16.72 -0.85 2.44
C ASN A 211 17.48 -0.22 1.28
N GLU A 212 18.54 0.54 1.61
CA GLU A 212 19.46 1.14 0.64
C GLU A 212 20.89 0.97 1.15
N ILE A 213 21.82 0.81 0.23
CA ILE A 213 23.24 0.73 0.54
C ILE A 213 23.97 1.78 -0.31
N GLU A 214 24.60 2.73 0.38
CA GLU A 214 25.36 3.81 -0.24
C GLU A 214 26.86 3.67 0.07
N VAL A 215 27.69 4.12 -0.86
CA VAL A 215 29.14 4.24 -0.64
C VAL A 215 29.41 5.63 -0.11
N VAL A 216 29.92 5.70 1.11
CA VAL A 216 30.05 6.95 1.85
C VAL A 216 31.49 7.13 2.30
N THR A 217 31.94 8.35 2.39
CA THR A 217 33.22 8.71 3.01
C THR A 217 33.13 8.71 4.54
N ASP A 218 34.08 9.27 5.25
CA ASP A 218 34.15 9.22 6.72
C ASP A 218 33.02 9.95 7.44
N ASP A 219 32.29 10.85 6.77
CA ASP A 219 31.19 11.64 7.34
C ASP A 219 29.82 11.03 7.04
N TYR A 220 29.63 9.79 7.48
CA TYR A 220 28.41 9.01 7.19
C TYR A 220 27.15 9.58 7.89
N ILE A 221 27.26 10.37 8.96
CA ILE A 221 26.11 10.94 9.67
C ILE A 221 25.46 12.02 8.81
N ASN A 222 26.23 12.97 8.28
CA ASN A 222 25.71 13.99 7.38
C ASN A 222 25.09 13.39 6.11
N GLU A 223 25.73 12.34 5.57
CA GLU A 223 25.17 11.63 4.39
C GLU A 223 23.84 10.94 4.73
N LEU A 224 23.70 10.37 5.92
CA LEU A 224 22.47 9.75 6.37
C LEU A 224 21.36 10.79 6.59
N GLU A 225 21.66 11.93 7.21
CA GLU A 225 20.71 13.05 7.35
C GLU A 225 20.23 13.55 5.99
N TYR A 226 21.15 13.76 5.07
CA TYR A 226 20.85 14.15 3.71
C TYR A 226 19.94 13.13 3.00
N TYR A 227 20.27 11.85 3.14
CA TYR A 227 19.50 10.78 2.58
C TYR A 227 18.06 10.77 3.14
N LEU A 228 17.90 10.88 4.46
CA LEU A 228 16.59 10.91 5.08
C LEU A 228 15.77 12.13 4.66
N ALA A 229 16.39 13.30 4.58
CA ALA A 229 15.73 14.51 4.07
C ALA A 229 15.24 14.33 2.63
N LEU A 230 16.04 13.69 1.77
CA LEU A 230 15.64 13.35 0.39
C LEU A 230 14.49 12.34 0.36
N PHE A 231 14.58 11.31 1.18
CA PHE A 231 13.59 10.25 1.25
C PHE A 231 12.21 10.81 1.63
N TYR A 232 12.13 11.57 2.72
CA TYR A 232 10.87 12.13 3.22
C TYR A 232 10.37 13.35 2.45
N ASN A 233 11.21 14.03 1.69
CA ASN A 233 10.75 15.10 0.81
C ASN A 233 9.82 14.57 -0.31
N LYS A 234 9.95 13.29 -0.67
CA LYS A 234 9.15 12.63 -1.71
C LYS A 234 8.03 11.76 -1.19
N LYS A 235 7.97 11.51 0.11
CA LYS A 235 7.04 10.56 0.72
C LYS A 235 6.16 11.25 1.76
N GLU A 236 5.07 10.62 2.09
CA GLU A 236 4.21 11.06 3.17
C GLU A 236 4.93 10.82 4.50
N ILE A 237 5.16 11.90 5.24
CA ILE A 237 5.80 11.82 6.56
C ILE A 237 4.78 11.23 7.53
N PRO A 238 5.12 10.16 8.28
CA PRO A 238 4.26 9.61 9.31
C PRO A 238 4.09 10.58 10.48
N LYS A 239 3.27 10.19 11.46
CA LYS A 239 3.08 10.99 12.67
C LYS A 239 4.36 11.10 13.50
N GLU A 240 5.19 10.05 13.45
CA GLU A 240 6.41 9.91 14.24
C GLU A 240 7.47 9.18 13.42
N ILE A 241 8.73 9.59 13.57
CA ILE A 241 9.90 8.91 13.01
C ILE A 241 10.84 8.62 14.16
N ILE A 242 11.14 7.34 14.39
CA ILE A 242 12.14 6.93 15.38
C ILE A 242 13.46 6.79 14.64
N ILE A 243 14.45 7.54 15.09
CA ILE A 243 15.82 7.55 14.57
C ILE A 243 16.81 7.18 15.70
N PRO A 244 18.01 6.68 15.40
CA PRO A 244 19.04 6.45 16.41
C PRO A 244 19.45 7.74 17.14
N ASP A 245 19.88 7.63 18.42
CA ASP A 245 20.20 8.76 19.31
C ASP A 245 21.39 9.64 18.87
N GLU A 246 22.10 9.24 17.82
CA GLU A 246 23.29 9.94 17.30
C GLU A 246 22.93 11.13 16.38
N PHE A 247 21.65 11.36 16.13
CA PHE A 247 21.16 12.46 15.30
C PHE A 247 20.94 13.73 16.13
N ASP A 248 21.32 14.88 15.56
CA ASP A 248 20.98 16.18 16.13
C ASP A 248 19.46 16.44 15.99
N GLU A 249 18.80 16.91 17.07
CA GLU A 249 17.35 17.17 17.14
C GLU A 249 16.82 18.22 16.12
N LYS A 250 17.68 18.69 15.21
CA LYS A 250 17.39 19.78 14.28
C LYS A 250 17.07 19.34 12.85
N VAL A 251 16.85 18.07 12.58
CA VAL A 251 16.51 17.58 11.22
C VAL A 251 15.01 17.62 10.96
#